data_bce5d8f3ac2c3adbd24e708cbb8c2605
#
_entry.id   bce5d8f3ac2c3adbd24e708cbb8c2605
#
_cell.length_a   1.000
_cell.length_b   1.000
_cell.length_c   1.000
_cell.angle_alpha   90.00
_cell.angle_beta   90.00
_cell.angle_gamma   90.00
#
_symmetry.space_group_name_H-M   'P 1'
#
loop_
_entity.id
_entity.type
_entity.pdbx_description
1 polymer ?
#
loop_
_entity_poly.entity_id
_entity_poly.type
_entity_poly.pdbx_seq_one_letter_code
_entity_poly.pdbx_strand_id
1 'polypeptide(L)'
;MFNLDNPFWNTVSKLCDLVILNLLFVACCIPVITIGSSITALYVVMRKKIRNEGSSVVKEFFKAFKDNFKQATIIWLILLPLGLLTIYEMYLMTWVELSSLAIIKYVFFSFLIVWILIVSYVFPVAGRFDNSIIGTFKNALLMSIYHLFPWSILIVGVNLLPWFLIFSASGLKLIYIQVMCWIGFTIGAGINSFIFEKIFQKYIDAKEESN
;
A
#
# COMPACT_ATOMS: atom_id res chain seq x y z
N MET A 1 -22.08 -4.94 -35.13
CA MET A 1 -20.73 -5.46 -34.96
C MET A 1 -19.96 -4.44 -34.14
N PHE A 2 -19.77 -4.70 -32.83
CA PHE A 2 -19.07 -3.78 -31.93
C PHE A 2 -17.58 -3.83 -32.28
N ASN A 3 -17.04 -2.72 -32.76
CA ASN A 3 -15.62 -2.59 -33.09
C ASN A 3 -14.84 -2.44 -31.77
N LEU A 4 -14.27 -3.56 -31.26
CA LEU A 4 -13.54 -3.62 -29.98
C LEU A 4 -12.21 -2.85 -30.01
N ASP A 5 -11.76 -2.40 -31.19
CA ASP A 5 -10.53 -1.61 -31.37
C ASP A 5 -10.76 -0.11 -31.18
N ASN A 6 -11.96 0.31 -30.79
CA ASN A 6 -12.24 1.72 -30.51
C ASN A 6 -11.57 2.12 -29.18
N PRO A 7 -10.81 3.24 -29.13
CA PRO A 7 -10.15 3.73 -27.90
C PRO A 7 -11.11 3.92 -26.72
N PHE A 8 -12.38 4.19 -26.99
CA PHE A 8 -13.42 4.28 -25.97
C PHE A 8 -13.61 2.93 -25.22
N TRP A 9 -13.78 1.81 -25.94
CA TRP A 9 -13.97 0.50 -25.34
C TRP A 9 -12.74 0.04 -24.56
N ASN A 10 -11.55 0.37 -25.03
CA ASN A 10 -10.30 0.09 -24.32
C ASN A 10 -10.23 0.84 -22.98
N THR A 11 -10.66 2.11 -22.95
CA THR A 11 -10.71 2.89 -21.71
C THR A 11 -11.75 2.34 -20.74
N VAL A 12 -12.94 1.99 -21.21
CA VAL A 12 -14.00 1.37 -20.40
C VAL A 12 -13.51 0.04 -19.80
N SER A 13 -12.88 -0.81 -20.61
CA SER A 13 -12.32 -2.08 -20.13
C SER A 13 -11.28 -1.86 -19.01
N LYS A 14 -10.38 -0.89 -19.16
CA LYS A 14 -9.39 -0.54 -18.12
C LYS A 14 -10.05 -0.07 -16.83
N LEU A 15 -11.12 0.73 -16.93
CA LEU A 15 -11.88 1.17 -15.75
C LEU A 15 -12.58 0.00 -15.06
N CYS A 16 -13.20 -0.90 -15.82
CA CYS A 16 -13.81 -2.12 -15.28
C CYS A 16 -12.78 -2.97 -14.54
N ASP A 17 -11.60 -3.14 -15.11
CA ASP A 17 -10.50 -3.87 -14.49
C ASP A 17 -10.08 -3.26 -13.15
N LEU A 18 -10.03 -1.92 -13.03
CA LEU A 18 -9.71 -1.24 -11.77
C LEU A 18 -10.81 -1.45 -10.72
N VAL A 19 -12.08 -1.40 -11.12
CA VAL A 19 -13.21 -1.66 -10.21
C VAL A 19 -13.18 -3.11 -9.73
N ILE A 20 -13.00 -4.07 -10.64
CA ILE A 20 -12.91 -5.50 -10.29
C ILE A 20 -11.75 -5.73 -9.32
N LEU A 21 -10.58 -5.14 -9.59
CA LEU A 21 -9.41 -5.26 -8.74
C LEU A 21 -9.66 -4.70 -7.33
N ASN A 22 -10.36 -3.55 -7.25
CA ASN A 22 -10.73 -2.95 -5.96
C ASN A 22 -11.68 -3.83 -5.17
N LEU A 23 -12.71 -4.37 -5.81
CA LEU A 23 -13.67 -5.28 -5.16
C LEU A 23 -13.00 -6.55 -4.65
N LEU A 24 -12.12 -7.16 -5.45
CA LEU A 24 -11.32 -8.31 -5.01
C LEU A 24 -10.44 -7.98 -3.81
N PHE A 25 -9.77 -6.83 -3.85
CA PHE A 25 -8.96 -6.34 -2.75
C PHE A 25 -9.79 -6.18 -1.47
N VAL A 26 -10.91 -5.44 -1.52
CA VAL A 26 -11.79 -5.20 -0.38
C VAL A 26 -12.36 -6.53 0.16
N ALA A 27 -12.83 -7.42 -0.71
CA ALA A 27 -13.35 -8.73 -0.31
C ALA A 27 -12.29 -9.58 0.40
N CYS A 28 -11.05 -9.59 -0.10
CA CYS A 28 -9.94 -10.31 0.53
C CYS A 28 -9.37 -9.61 1.77
N CYS A 29 -9.74 -8.35 2.05
CA CYS A 29 -9.39 -7.65 3.29
C CYS A 29 -10.41 -7.90 4.42
N ILE A 30 -11.58 -8.50 4.15
CA ILE A 30 -12.59 -8.81 5.19
C ILE A 30 -11.96 -9.65 6.32
N PRO A 31 -11.23 -10.73 6.05
CA PRO A 31 -10.44 -11.35 7.09
C PRO A 31 -9.21 -10.49 7.37
N VAL A 32 -9.13 -9.91 8.57
CA VAL A 32 -8.02 -8.99 8.95
C VAL A 32 -6.64 -9.61 8.73
N ILE A 33 -6.51 -10.92 8.87
CA ILE A 33 -5.25 -11.67 8.71
C ILE A 33 -4.71 -11.57 7.27
N THR A 34 -5.59 -11.48 6.27
CA THR A 34 -5.23 -11.51 4.84
C THR A 34 -4.96 -10.14 4.24
N ILE A 35 -5.09 -9.05 5.01
CA ILE A 35 -4.85 -7.67 4.54
C ILE A 35 -3.47 -7.52 3.89
N GLY A 36 -2.41 -8.04 4.52
CA GLY A 36 -1.05 -7.96 3.98
C GLY A 36 -0.91 -8.61 2.61
N SER A 37 -1.48 -9.81 2.44
CA SER A 37 -1.46 -10.53 1.16
C SER A 37 -2.30 -9.82 0.11
N SER A 38 -3.43 -9.23 0.50
CA SER A 38 -4.30 -8.47 -0.39
C SER A 38 -3.61 -7.21 -0.90
N ILE A 39 -2.93 -6.46 -0.01
CA ILE A 39 -2.15 -5.27 -0.40
C ILE A 39 -1.04 -5.67 -1.36
N THR A 40 -0.27 -6.72 -1.05
CA THR A 40 0.80 -7.20 -1.93
C THR A 40 0.27 -7.59 -3.31
N ALA A 41 -0.83 -8.35 -3.36
CA ALA A 41 -1.46 -8.74 -4.63
C ALA A 41 -1.95 -7.53 -5.44
N LEU A 42 -2.54 -6.53 -4.76
CA LEU A 42 -2.97 -5.28 -5.38
C LEU A 42 -1.80 -4.57 -6.07
N TYR A 43 -0.66 -4.40 -5.39
CA TYR A 43 0.52 -3.76 -5.97
C TYR A 43 1.14 -4.57 -7.13
N VAL A 44 1.19 -5.90 -7.02
CA VAL A 44 1.69 -6.77 -8.11
C VAL A 44 0.84 -6.62 -9.37
N VAL A 45 -0.49 -6.63 -9.24
CA VAL A 45 -1.40 -6.50 -10.39
C VAL A 45 -1.35 -5.09 -10.97
N MET A 46 -1.34 -4.05 -10.12
CA MET A 46 -1.25 -2.66 -10.57
C MET A 46 0.03 -2.41 -11.37
N ARG A 47 1.16 -2.91 -10.89
CA ARG A 47 2.42 -2.83 -11.63
C ARG A 47 2.34 -3.47 -13.01
N LYS A 48 1.80 -4.69 -13.11
CA LYS A 48 1.61 -5.37 -14.40
C LYS A 48 0.71 -4.57 -15.34
N LYS A 49 -0.35 -3.96 -14.82
CA LYS A 49 -1.24 -3.09 -15.60
C LYS A 49 -0.55 -1.84 -16.12
N ILE A 50 0.29 -1.20 -15.30
CA ILE A 50 1.08 -0.03 -15.73
C ILE A 50 2.04 -0.40 -16.87
N ARG A 51 2.63 -1.60 -16.82
CA ARG A 51 3.55 -2.10 -17.85
C ARG A 51 2.85 -2.71 -19.06
N ASN A 52 1.51 -2.71 -19.10
CA ASN A 52 0.70 -3.43 -20.08
C ASN A 52 1.05 -4.91 -20.17
N GLU A 53 1.48 -5.52 -19.06
CA GLU A 53 1.75 -6.93 -18.89
C GLU A 53 0.55 -7.62 -18.22
N GLY A 54 0.35 -8.89 -18.52
CA GLY A 54 -0.68 -9.70 -17.87
C GLY A 54 -1.99 -9.84 -18.65
N SER A 55 -2.79 -10.80 -18.19
CA SER A 55 -4.03 -11.21 -18.87
C SER A 55 -5.27 -10.76 -18.09
N SER A 56 -5.88 -11.64 -17.32
CA SER A 56 -7.08 -11.39 -16.53
C SER A 56 -6.71 -10.89 -15.14
N VAL A 57 -7.26 -9.71 -14.74
CA VAL A 57 -7.07 -9.12 -13.42
C VAL A 57 -7.38 -10.09 -12.29
N VAL A 58 -8.47 -10.86 -12.41
CA VAL A 58 -8.90 -11.83 -11.40
C VAL A 58 -7.87 -12.94 -11.22
N LYS A 59 -7.39 -13.54 -12.31
CA LYS A 59 -6.38 -14.60 -12.25
C LYS A 59 -5.06 -14.10 -11.68
N GLU A 60 -4.62 -12.91 -12.12
CA GLU A 60 -3.38 -12.31 -11.66
C GLU A 60 -3.45 -11.95 -10.17
N PHE A 61 -4.59 -11.43 -9.70
CA PHE A 61 -4.79 -11.10 -8.30
C PHE A 61 -4.70 -12.35 -7.40
N PHE A 62 -5.46 -13.39 -7.70
CA PHE A 62 -5.44 -14.62 -6.89
C PHE A 62 -4.10 -15.36 -6.98
N LYS A 63 -3.42 -15.31 -8.13
CA LYS A 63 -2.07 -15.84 -8.25
C LYS A 63 -1.12 -15.08 -7.33
N ALA A 64 -1.04 -13.75 -7.45
CA ALA A 64 -0.16 -12.92 -6.63
C ALA A 64 -0.50 -13.03 -5.12
N PHE A 65 -1.80 -13.09 -4.79
CA PHE A 65 -2.28 -13.30 -3.43
C PHE A 65 -1.75 -14.62 -2.85
N LYS A 66 -1.89 -15.72 -3.58
CA LYS A 66 -1.45 -17.05 -3.15
C LYS A 66 0.07 -17.16 -3.05
N ASP A 67 0.79 -16.65 -4.05
CA ASP A 67 2.25 -16.71 -4.11
C ASP A 67 2.91 -15.95 -2.95
N ASN A 68 2.32 -14.82 -2.52
CA ASN A 68 2.85 -13.99 -1.43
C ASN A 68 2.14 -14.24 -0.08
N PHE A 69 1.17 -15.16 -0.01
CA PHE A 69 0.30 -15.32 1.16
C PHE A 69 1.08 -15.49 2.47
N LYS A 70 1.99 -16.46 2.51
CA LYS A 70 2.74 -16.78 3.73
C LYS A 70 3.59 -15.61 4.21
N GLN A 71 4.37 -15.02 3.32
CA GLN A 71 5.29 -13.94 3.66
C GLN A 71 4.54 -12.67 4.07
N ALA A 72 3.60 -12.21 3.25
CA ALA A 72 2.88 -10.98 3.49
C ALA A 72 1.95 -11.07 4.72
N THR A 73 1.38 -12.25 5.00
CA THR A 73 0.60 -12.47 6.20
C THR A 73 1.46 -12.41 7.46
N ILE A 74 2.64 -13.03 7.47
CA ILE A 74 3.55 -12.94 8.63
C ILE A 74 4.00 -11.49 8.86
N ILE A 75 4.37 -10.77 7.79
CA ILE A 75 4.73 -9.35 7.88
C ILE A 75 3.58 -8.54 8.49
N TRP A 76 2.35 -8.76 8.02
CA TRP A 76 1.17 -8.07 8.54
C TRP A 76 0.90 -8.38 10.00
N LEU A 77 0.99 -9.64 10.41
CA LEU A 77 0.80 -10.07 11.81
C LEU A 77 1.85 -9.49 12.77
N ILE A 78 3.02 -9.10 12.27
CA ILE A 78 4.02 -8.36 13.05
C ILE A 78 3.66 -6.86 13.11
N LEU A 79 3.27 -6.28 11.97
CA LEU A 79 3.02 -4.83 11.87
C LEU A 79 1.70 -4.40 12.53
N LEU A 80 0.68 -5.25 12.49
CA LEU A 80 -0.64 -4.93 13.06
C LEU A 80 -0.57 -4.64 14.57
N PRO A 81 -0.03 -5.54 15.42
CA PRO A 81 0.05 -5.27 16.86
C PRO A 81 0.98 -4.10 17.18
N LEU A 82 2.07 -3.90 16.45
CA LEU A 82 2.94 -2.74 16.62
C LEU A 82 2.21 -1.43 16.31
N GLY A 83 1.41 -1.40 15.24
CA GLY A 83 0.59 -0.24 14.90
C GLY A 83 -0.50 0.03 15.93
N LEU A 84 -1.18 -1.00 16.43
CA LEU A 84 -2.20 -0.85 17.48
C LEU A 84 -1.57 -0.35 18.78
N LEU A 85 -0.39 -0.81 19.12
CA LEU A 85 0.34 -0.38 20.30
C LEU A 85 0.71 1.12 20.20
N THR A 86 1.26 1.55 19.09
CA THR A 86 1.62 2.98 18.89
C THR A 86 0.39 3.89 18.89
N ILE A 87 -0.74 3.47 18.33
CA ILE A 87 -1.99 4.23 18.38
C ILE A 87 -2.52 4.31 19.84
N TYR A 88 -2.47 3.18 20.57
CA TYR A 88 -2.89 3.12 21.97
C TYR A 88 -2.03 4.03 22.86
N GLU A 89 -0.71 4.02 22.69
CA GLU A 89 0.21 4.90 23.41
C GLU A 89 -0.09 6.38 23.13
N MET A 90 -0.34 6.74 21.88
CA MET A 90 -0.75 8.11 21.53
C MET A 90 -2.07 8.50 22.18
N TYR A 91 -3.05 7.59 22.23
CA TYR A 91 -4.32 7.81 22.90
C TYR A 91 -4.11 8.04 24.40
N LEU A 92 -3.31 7.22 25.08
CA LEU A 92 -3.00 7.44 26.50
C LEU A 92 -2.37 8.82 26.76
N MET A 93 -1.49 9.28 25.85
CA MET A 93 -0.82 10.58 25.99
C MET A 93 -1.76 11.78 25.80
N THR A 94 -2.98 11.60 25.27
CA THR A 94 -3.99 12.69 25.24
C THR A 94 -4.56 12.98 26.63
N TRP A 95 -4.51 12.03 27.56
CA TRP A 95 -5.04 12.13 28.91
C TRP A 95 -3.98 12.53 29.93
N VAL A 96 -2.71 12.55 29.57
CA VAL A 96 -1.60 12.87 30.49
C VAL A 96 -1.11 14.29 30.24
N GLU A 97 -1.50 15.22 31.10
CA GLU A 97 -1.12 16.65 31.03
C GLU A 97 0.27 16.96 31.63
N LEU A 98 1.14 15.98 31.82
CA LEU A 98 2.44 16.22 32.46
C LEU A 98 3.42 16.87 31.45
N SER A 99 3.80 18.12 31.70
CA SER A 99 4.81 18.85 30.92
C SER A 99 6.18 18.16 30.87
N SER A 100 6.53 17.42 31.93
CA SER A 100 7.77 16.62 32.02
C SER A 100 7.80 15.40 31.08
N LEU A 101 6.66 14.98 30.53
CA LEU A 101 6.58 13.82 29.59
C LEU A 101 6.53 14.24 28.12
N ALA A 102 6.75 15.52 27.80
CA ALA A 102 6.75 16.00 26.41
C ALA A 102 7.76 15.23 25.54
N ILE A 103 8.94 14.90 26.07
CA ILE A 103 9.98 14.14 25.36
C ILE A 103 9.44 12.76 24.98
N ILE A 104 8.72 12.09 25.86
CA ILE A 104 8.15 10.77 25.62
C ILE A 104 7.14 10.80 24.46
N LYS A 105 6.32 11.86 24.38
CA LYS A 105 5.39 12.06 23.25
C LYS A 105 6.13 12.11 21.91
N TYR A 106 7.23 12.83 21.83
CA TYR A 106 8.03 12.91 20.60
C TYR A 106 8.68 11.58 20.22
N VAL A 107 9.12 10.78 21.21
CA VAL A 107 9.65 9.44 20.99
C VAL A 107 8.57 8.55 20.37
N PHE A 108 7.37 8.48 20.95
CA PHE A 108 6.27 7.68 20.38
C PHE A 108 5.83 8.18 19.00
N PHE A 109 5.80 9.48 18.79
CA PHE A 109 5.51 10.04 17.47
C PHE A 109 6.56 9.65 16.42
N SER A 110 7.83 9.57 16.79
CA SER A 110 8.89 9.08 15.89
C SER A 110 8.71 7.59 15.51
N PHE A 111 8.30 6.75 16.46
CA PHE A 111 7.95 5.35 16.19
C PHE A 111 6.78 5.23 15.21
N LEU A 112 5.74 6.06 15.35
CA LEU A 112 4.61 6.09 14.43
C LEU A 112 5.06 6.45 13.01
N ILE A 113 5.93 7.45 12.85
CA ILE A 113 6.47 7.83 11.54
C ILE A 113 7.22 6.67 10.91
N VAL A 114 8.11 6.02 11.65
CA VAL A 114 8.87 4.86 11.15
C VAL A 114 7.94 3.71 10.77
N TRP A 115 6.91 3.45 11.58
CA TRP A 115 5.91 2.42 11.29
C TRP A 115 5.14 2.72 9.98
N ILE A 116 4.69 3.97 9.79
CA ILE A 116 4.00 4.40 8.55
C ILE A 116 4.91 4.21 7.34
N LEU A 117 6.19 4.58 7.44
CA LEU A 117 7.16 4.41 6.37
C LEU A 117 7.35 2.93 6.03
N ILE A 118 7.52 2.07 7.03
CA ILE A 118 7.67 0.62 6.80
C ILE A 118 6.42 0.04 6.14
N VAL A 119 5.23 0.30 6.68
CA VAL A 119 3.96 -0.22 6.14
C VAL A 119 3.74 0.22 4.70
N SER A 120 4.11 1.45 4.36
CA SER A 120 3.95 1.99 3.01
C SER A 120 4.84 1.31 1.96
N TYR A 121 5.99 0.76 2.36
CA TYR A 121 6.97 0.17 1.44
C TYR A 121 7.02 -1.36 1.49
N VAL A 122 6.74 -1.99 2.63
CA VAL A 122 7.01 -3.41 2.85
C VAL A 122 6.23 -4.33 1.91
N PHE A 123 4.96 -4.04 1.64
CA PHE A 123 4.11 -4.85 0.77
C PHE A 123 4.47 -4.72 -0.72
N PRO A 124 4.71 -3.50 -1.26
CA PRO A 124 5.26 -3.34 -2.61
C PRO A 124 6.62 -4.03 -2.79
N VAL A 125 7.51 -3.95 -1.79
CA VAL A 125 8.82 -4.62 -1.81
C VAL A 125 8.66 -6.15 -1.77
N ALA A 126 7.76 -6.67 -0.92
CA ALA A 126 7.47 -8.10 -0.85
C ALA A 126 6.93 -8.66 -2.18
N GLY A 127 6.10 -7.90 -2.88
CA GLY A 127 5.57 -8.30 -4.19
C GLY A 127 6.53 -8.12 -5.36
N ARG A 128 7.68 -7.49 -5.15
CA ARG A 128 8.66 -7.21 -6.22
C ARG A 128 9.92 -8.05 -6.12
N PHE A 129 10.40 -8.31 -4.91
CA PHE A 129 11.69 -8.93 -4.67
C PHE A 129 11.54 -10.20 -3.82
N ASP A 130 12.19 -11.27 -4.25
CA ASP A 130 12.27 -12.53 -3.49
C ASP A 130 13.28 -12.38 -2.36
N ASN A 131 12.83 -11.86 -1.23
CA ASN A 131 13.63 -11.64 -0.03
C ASN A 131 13.12 -12.47 1.16
N SER A 132 13.98 -12.74 2.14
CA SER A 132 13.51 -13.19 3.46
C SER A 132 12.65 -12.12 4.13
N ILE A 133 11.83 -12.49 5.13
CA ILE A 133 10.98 -11.55 5.88
C ILE A 133 11.81 -10.39 6.45
N ILE A 134 12.94 -10.71 7.11
CA ILE A 134 13.86 -9.71 7.68
C ILE A 134 14.46 -8.84 6.57
N GLY A 135 14.87 -9.44 5.46
CA GLY A 135 15.36 -8.72 4.27
C GLY A 135 14.33 -7.75 3.71
N THR A 136 13.05 -8.15 3.66
CA THR A 136 11.96 -7.30 3.20
C THR A 136 11.77 -6.09 4.11
N PHE A 137 11.77 -6.27 5.44
CA PHE A 137 11.72 -5.17 6.40
C PHE A 137 12.90 -4.21 6.26
N LYS A 138 14.11 -4.75 6.19
CA LYS A 138 15.35 -3.96 6.01
C LYS A 138 15.30 -3.15 4.71
N ASN A 139 14.94 -3.79 3.62
CA ASN A 139 14.88 -3.11 2.31
C ASN A 139 13.76 -2.07 2.29
N ALA A 140 12.58 -2.35 2.86
CA ALA A 140 11.50 -1.39 2.97
C ALA A 140 11.92 -0.14 3.75
N LEU A 141 12.56 -0.32 4.91
CA LEU A 141 13.05 0.78 5.74
C LEU A 141 14.14 1.58 5.01
N LEU A 142 15.16 0.92 4.46
CA LEU A 142 16.25 1.58 3.76
C LEU A 142 15.75 2.38 2.53
N MET A 143 14.86 1.77 1.72
CA MET A 143 14.28 2.44 0.56
C MET A 143 13.42 3.63 0.97
N SER A 144 12.63 3.53 2.05
CA SER A 144 11.81 4.63 2.52
C SER A 144 12.62 5.82 3.01
N ILE A 145 13.77 5.58 3.68
CA ILE A 145 14.67 6.63 4.16
C ILE A 145 15.49 7.21 3.00
N TYR A 146 16.05 6.37 2.13
CA TYR A 146 16.88 6.82 1.01
C TYR A 146 16.08 7.69 0.02
N HIS A 147 14.82 7.38 -0.17
CA HIS A 147 13.91 8.13 -1.04
C HIS A 147 12.93 9.02 -0.26
N LEU A 148 13.32 9.48 0.95
CA LEU A 148 12.43 10.21 1.84
C LEU A 148 11.78 11.42 1.14
N PHE A 149 12.56 12.22 0.45
CA PHE A 149 12.09 13.36 -0.29
C PHE A 149 12.41 13.21 -1.80
N PRO A 150 11.42 13.44 -2.69
CA PRO A 150 9.99 13.71 -2.43
C PRO A 150 9.12 12.43 -2.34
N TRP A 151 9.66 11.25 -2.68
CA TRP A 151 8.87 10.06 -3.02
C TRP A 151 8.14 9.44 -1.83
N SER A 152 8.81 9.25 -0.68
CA SER A 152 8.17 8.67 0.50
C SER A 152 7.08 9.57 1.05
N ILE A 153 7.27 10.88 1.01
CA ILE A 153 6.25 11.85 1.42
C ILE A 153 5.00 11.73 0.53
N LEU A 154 5.20 11.61 -0.79
CA LEU A 154 4.08 11.43 -1.74
C LEU A 154 3.35 10.11 -1.51
N ILE A 155 4.09 8.99 -1.36
CA ILE A 155 3.51 7.67 -1.10
C ILE A 155 2.70 7.66 0.20
N VAL A 156 3.27 8.19 1.27
CA VAL A 156 2.60 8.30 2.57
C VAL A 156 1.38 9.23 2.45
N GLY A 157 1.51 10.36 1.77
CA GLY A 157 0.41 11.29 1.51
C GLY A 157 -0.76 10.62 0.77
N VAL A 158 -0.48 9.88 -0.30
CA VAL A 158 -1.50 9.11 -1.05
C VAL A 158 -2.17 8.06 -0.16
N ASN A 159 -1.41 7.39 0.71
CA ASN A 159 -1.96 6.37 1.60
C ASN A 159 -2.79 6.97 2.76
N LEU A 160 -2.40 8.13 3.29
CA LEU A 160 -3.10 8.78 4.41
C LEU A 160 -4.27 9.67 3.97
N LEU A 161 -4.24 10.19 2.74
CA LEU A 161 -5.28 11.08 2.21
C LEU A 161 -6.69 10.50 2.36
N PRO A 162 -6.97 9.22 2.03
CA PRO A 162 -8.27 8.61 2.22
C PRO A 162 -8.78 8.71 3.66
N TRP A 163 -7.92 8.41 4.61
CA TRP A 163 -8.25 8.44 6.03
C TRP A 163 -8.49 9.86 6.51
N PHE A 164 -7.64 10.81 6.10
CA PHE A 164 -7.81 12.22 6.41
C PHE A 164 -9.18 12.75 5.93
N LEU A 165 -9.58 12.42 4.70
CA LEU A 165 -10.86 12.85 4.13
C LEU A 165 -12.05 12.20 4.84
N ILE A 166 -11.97 10.92 5.22
CA ILE A 166 -13.03 10.25 6.01
C ILE A 166 -13.23 10.93 7.37
N PHE A 167 -12.14 11.34 8.03
CA PHE A 167 -12.25 11.97 9.36
C PHE A 167 -12.63 13.46 9.28
N SER A 168 -12.23 14.18 8.23
CA SER A 168 -12.45 15.64 8.10
C SER A 168 -13.82 15.99 7.51
N ALA A 169 -14.33 15.20 6.55
CA ALA A 169 -15.55 15.51 5.81
C ALA A 169 -16.81 15.14 6.58
N SER A 170 -17.43 16.09 7.28
CA SER A 170 -18.63 15.82 8.11
C SER A 170 -19.89 15.46 7.31
N GLY A 171 -20.11 16.05 6.13
CA GLY A 171 -21.33 15.85 5.33
C GLY A 171 -21.21 14.83 4.20
N LEU A 172 -20.00 14.50 3.73
CA LEU A 172 -19.76 13.67 2.54
C LEU A 172 -19.17 12.30 2.86
N LYS A 173 -19.09 11.91 4.14
CA LYS A 173 -18.44 10.66 4.59
C LYS A 173 -18.96 9.41 3.88
N LEU A 174 -20.26 9.28 3.74
CA LEU A 174 -20.87 8.10 3.11
C LEU A 174 -20.51 8.00 1.63
N ILE A 175 -20.56 9.11 0.91
CA ILE A 175 -20.18 9.14 -0.52
C ILE A 175 -18.69 8.78 -0.66
N TYR A 176 -17.86 9.31 0.22
CA TYR A 176 -16.42 9.07 0.20
C TYR A 176 -16.07 7.61 0.49
N ILE A 177 -16.67 7.01 1.52
CA ILE A 177 -16.52 5.58 1.83
C ILE A 177 -16.97 4.74 0.63
N GLN A 178 -18.08 5.10 -0.02
CA GLN A 178 -18.58 4.40 -1.20
C GLN A 178 -17.58 4.46 -2.37
N VAL A 179 -17.02 5.62 -2.66
CA VAL A 179 -15.98 5.76 -3.69
C VAL A 179 -14.75 4.92 -3.37
N MET A 180 -14.31 4.88 -2.10
CA MET A 180 -13.19 4.03 -1.67
C MET A 180 -13.49 2.55 -1.88
N CYS A 181 -14.70 2.09 -1.56
CA CYS A 181 -15.11 0.70 -1.77
C CYS A 181 -15.15 0.30 -3.25
N TRP A 182 -15.46 1.22 -4.17
CA TRP A 182 -15.56 0.90 -5.60
C TRP A 182 -14.24 0.99 -6.36
N ILE A 183 -13.42 2.00 -6.11
CA ILE A 183 -12.24 2.28 -6.95
C ILE A 183 -11.07 2.94 -6.18
N GLY A 184 -11.31 3.49 -5.00
CA GLY A 184 -10.36 4.37 -4.33
C GLY A 184 -9.02 3.71 -4.01
N PHE A 185 -9.01 2.48 -3.51
CA PHE A 185 -7.75 1.79 -3.16
C PHE A 185 -6.92 1.46 -4.41
N THR A 186 -7.55 1.09 -5.51
CA THR A 186 -6.83 0.82 -6.77
C THR A 186 -6.24 2.09 -7.38
N ILE A 187 -6.92 3.23 -7.29
CA ILE A 187 -6.35 4.51 -7.73
C ILE A 187 -5.13 4.86 -6.89
N GLY A 188 -5.23 4.79 -5.56
CA GLY A 188 -4.09 5.04 -4.66
C GLY A 188 -2.92 4.09 -4.92
N ALA A 189 -3.21 2.79 -5.05
CA ALA A 189 -2.20 1.79 -5.41
C ALA A 189 -1.59 2.04 -6.79
N GLY A 190 -2.37 2.52 -7.75
CA GLY A 190 -1.89 2.89 -9.08
C GLY A 190 -0.89 4.04 -9.06
N ILE A 191 -1.22 5.12 -8.37
CA ILE A 191 -0.33 6.26 -8.19
C ILE A 191 0.98 5.81 -7.51
N ASN A 192 0.86 5.08 -6.41
CA ASN A 192 2.02 4.56 -5.69
C ASN A 192 2.83 3.58 -6.53
N SER A 193 2.19 2.67 -7.28
CA SER A 193 2.89 1.72 -8.15
C SER A 193 3.71 2.41 -9.25
N PHE A 194 3.22 3.53 -9.78
CA PHE A 194 3.97 4.34 -10.73
C PHE A 194 5.23 4.95 -10.11
N ILE A 195 5.14 5.39 -8.85
CA ILE A 195 6.29 5.90 -8.10
C ILE A 195 7.27 4.76 -7.78
N PHE A 196 6.75 3.61 -7.29
CA PHE A 196 7.58 2.46 -6.97
C PHE A 196 8.30 1.88 -8.18
N GLU A 197 7.69 1.89 -9.36
CA GLU A 197 8.36 1.40 -10.58
C GLU A 197 9.61 2.23 -10.87
N LYS A 198 9.55 3.56 -10.72
CA LYS A 198 10.72 4.44 -10.88
C LYS A 198 11.81 4.17 -9.83
N ILE A 199 11.39 3.92 -8.58
CA ILE A 199 12.32 3.62 -7.49
C ILE A 199 12.99 2.26 -7.73
N PHE A 200 12.19 1.21 -7.98
CA PHE A 200 12.69 -0.16 -8.07
C PHE A 200 13.56 -0.41 -9.32
N GLN A 201 13.25 0.25 -10.44
CA GLN A 201 14.05 0.12 -11.66
C GLN A 201 15.50 0.50 -11.39
N LYS A 202 15.75 1.58 -10.65
CA LYS A 202 17.09 2.01 -10.29
C LYS A 202 17.90 0.93 -9.53
N TYR A 203 17.23 0.13 -8.68
CA TYR A 203 17.92 -0.94 -7.93
C TYR A 203 18.13 -2.20 -8.78
N ILE A 204 17.28 -2.43 -9.77
CA ILE A 204 17.43 -3.55 -10.71
C ILE A 204 18.61 -3.26 -11.64
N ASP A 205 18.64 -2.06 -12.25
CA ASP A 205 19.70 -1.64 -13.16
C ASP A 205 21.07 -1.67 -12.45
N ALA A 206 21.15 -1.15 -11.22
CA ALA A 206 22.39 -1.18 -10.42
C ALA A 206 22.86 -2.61 -10.10
N LYS A 207 21.93 -3.59 -9.98
CA LYS A 207 22.30 -4.98 -9.75
C LYS A 207 22.77 -5.67 -11.03
N GLU A 208 22.22 -5.31 -12.18
CA GLU A 208 22.64 -5.83 -13.49
C GLU A 208 24.02 -5.32 -13.87
N GLU A 209 24.37 -4.06 -13.53
CA GLU A 209 25.69 -3.49 -13.76
C GLU A 209 26.79 -4.09 -12.83
N SER A 210 26.40 -4.71 -11.71
CA SER A 210 27.33 -5.30 -10.73
C SER A 210 27.67 -6.76 -10.96
N ASN A 211 26.96 -7.44 -11.90
CA ASN A 211 27.19 -8.82 -12.29
C ASN A 211 27.89 -8.92 -13.65
#